data_5d2bb87d32fec91e93a0a59e12561074
#
_entry.id   5d2bb87d32fec91e93a0a59e12561074
#
_cell.length_a   1.000
_cell.length_b   1.000
_cell.length_c   1.000
_cell.angle_alpha   90.00
_cell.angle_beta   90.00
_cell.angle_gamma   90.00
#
_symmetry.space_group_name_H-M   'P 1'
#
loop_
_entity.id
_entity.type
_entity.pdbx_description
1 polymer ?
#
loop_
_entity_poly.entity_id
_entity_poly.type
_entity_poly.pdbx_seq_one_letter_code
_entity_poly.pdbx_strand_id
1 'polypeptide(L)'
;MASGPITSWEMDGETMETVTDFILLGSKITADGDFSHEIKRRLLLGRKTMTNLESILKSRNIILPTKICLVRAMVFPVVMYGCESWTIKRTEPRRTDAFELCCWRRLLRVPWTARRSNKSILKGISLEYSLEGLMLKLKIQNFGHLMQRTDSLEKTLMLEKIEGRGRRG
;
A
#
# COMPACT_ATOMS: atom_id res chain seq x y z
N MET A 1 -26.72 28.80 -19.48
CA MET A 1 -25.46 28.46 -20.19
C MET A 1 -24.83 27.30 -19.44
N ALA A 2 -24.88 26.11 -19.98
CA ALA A 2 -24.25 24.94 -19.37
C ALA A 2 -22.79 24.96 -19.73
N SER A 3 -21.88 25.25 -18.79
CA SER A 3 -20.45 25.07 -19.00
C SER A 3 -20.19 23.57 -18.95
N GLY A 4 -19.83 22.99 -20.11
CA GLY A 4 -19.35 21.63 -20.18
C GLY A 4 -18.05 21.45 -19.36
N PRO A 5 -17.66 20.21 -19.04
CA PRO A 5 -16.42 19.97 -18.31
C PRO A 5 -15.24 20.55 -19.12
N ILE A 6 -14.38 21.31 -18.44
CA ILE A 6 -13.16 21.84 -19.04
C ILE A 6 -12.26 20.65 -19.34
N THR A 7 -12.01 20.39 -20.62
CA THR A 7 -11.25 19.22 -21.10
C THR A 7 -9.79 19.54 -21.41
N SER A 8 -9.42 20.81 -21.52
CA SER A 8 -8.05 21.27 -21.82
C SER A 8 -7.71 22.55 -21.09
N TRP A 9 -6.45 22.70 -20.70
CA TRP A 9 -5.89 23.90 -20.08
C TRP A 9 -4.72 24.38 -20.95
N GLU A 10 -4.59 25.70 -21.12
CA GLU A 10 -3.39 26.29 -21.73
C GLU A 10 -2.42 26.73 -20.63
N MET A 11 -1.17 26.33 -20.74
CA MET A 11 -0.08 26.68 -19.85
C MET A 11 1.16 26.97 -20.70
N ASP A 12 1.67 28.19 -20.64
CA ASP A 12 2.83 28.66 -21.44
C ASP A 12 2.68 28.44 -22.96
N GLY A 13 1.44 28.53 -23.52
CA GLY A 13 1.15 28.31 -24.93
C GLY A 13 1.05 26.86 -25.38
N GLU A 14 1.13 25.90 -24.42
CA GLU A 14 0.89 24.48 -24.66
C GLU A 14 -0.48 24.05 -24.12
N THR A 15 -1.22 23.29 -24.94
CA THR A 15 -2.53 22.76 -24.57
C THR A 15 -2.32 21.47 -23.74
N MET A 16 -2.74 21.49 -22.48
CA MET A 16 -2.69 20.31 -21.60
C MET A 16 -4.04 19.60 -21.59
N GLU A 17 -4.02 18.29 -21.85
CA GLU A 17 -5.19 17.44 -21.73
C GLU A 17 -5.42 17.01 -20.27
N THR A 18 -6.69 17.03 -19.83
CA THR A 18 -7.07 16.46 -18.54
C THR A 18 -7.20 14.95 -18.65
N VAL A 19 -6.43 14.23 -17.86
CA VAL A 19 -6.49 12.77 -17.77
C VAL A 19 -7.15 12.34 -16.47
N THR A 20 -7.89 11.24 -16.52
CA THR A 20 -8.57 10.67 -15.33
C THR A 20 -7.61 9.92 -14.42
N ASP A 21 -6.54 9.38 -15.00
CA ASP A 21 -5.50 8.68 -14.25
C ASP A 21 -4.15 8.77 -14.96
N PHE A 22 -3.06 8.67 -14.21
CA PHE A 22 -1.71 8.62 -14.75
C PHE A 22 -0.78 7.80 -13.83
N ILE A 23 0.37 7.40 -14.36
CA ILE A 23 1.37 6.65 -13.59
C ILE A 23 2.55 7.59 -13.32
N LEU A 24 2.76 7.91 -12.03
CA LEU A 24 3.90 8.68 -11.57
C LEU A 24 4.82 7.78 -10.73
N LEU A 25 6.11 7.71 -11.12
CA LEU A 25 7.11 6.90 -10.42
C LEU A 25 6.64 5.47 -10.11
N GLY A 26 5.89 4.88 -11.04
CA GLY A 26 5.36 3.53 -10.89
C GLY A 26 4.15 3.39 -9.97
N SER A 27 3.55 4.47 -9.46
CA SER A 27 2.28 4.48 -8.74
C SER A 27 1.17 5.05 -9.62
N LYS A 28 0.01 4.40 -9.62
CA LYS A 28 -1.18 4.89 -10.32
C LYS A 28 -1.89 5.93 -9.46
N ILE A 29 -2.05 7.14 -9.98
CA ILE A 29 -2.76 8.25 -9.36
C ILE A 29 -4.03 8.50 -10.17
N THR A 30 -5.16 8.63 -9.48
CA THR A 30 -6.48 8.91 -10.06
C THR A 30 -6.96 10.28 -9.62
N ALA A 31 -7.72 10.96 -10.48
CA ALA A 31 -8.22 12.31 -10.21
C ALA A 31 -9.17 12.38 -9.00
N ASP A 32 -9.87 11.29 -8.68
CA ASP A 32 -10.76 11.16 -7.52
C ASP A 32 -10.02 10.88 -6.18
N GLY A 33 -8.69 10.70 -6.22
CA GLY A 33 -7.89 10.35 -5.05
C GLY A 33 -8.19 8.96 -4.47
N ASP A 34 -8.83 8.06 -5.25
CA ASP A 34 -9.10 6.68 -4.82
C ASP A 34 -7.91 5.76 -5.12
N PHE A 35 -7.21 5.35 -4.08
CA PHE A 35 -6.08 4.42 -4.17
C PHE A 35 -6.48 2.94 -4.22
N SER A 36 -7.77 2.60 -4.21
CA SER A 36 -8.23 1.19 -4.24
C SER A 36 -7.70 0.41 -5.45
N HIS A 37 -7.57 1.07 -6.60
CA HIS A 37 -7.00 0.47 -7.81
C HIS A 37 -5.50 0.21 -7.68
N GLU A 38 -4.76 1.16 -7.12
CA GLU A 38 -3.32 0.99 -6.88
C GLU A 38 -3.06 -0.09 -5.83
N ILE A 39 -3.82 -0.11 -4.73
CA ILE A 39 -3.72 -1.15 -3.71
C ILE A 39 -3.94 -2.54 -4.31
N LYS A 40 -4.99 -2.72 -5.13
CA LYS A 40 -5.24 -3.98 -5.85
C LYS A 40 -4.07 -4.36 -6.75
N ARG A 41 -3.54 -3.42 -7.51
CA ARG A 41 -2.39 -3.62 -8.39
C ARG A 41 -1.16 -4.07 -7.61
N ARG A 42 -0.85 -3.43 -6.48
CA ARG A 42 0.27 -3.80 -5.60
C ARG A 42 0.12 -5.18 -5.00
N LEU A 43 -1.08 -5.53 -4.55
CA LEU A 43 -1.37 -6.88 -4.05
C LEU A 43 -1.18 -7.95 -5.14
N LEU A 44 -1.53 -7.66 -6.40
CA LEU A 44 -1.26 -8.56 -7.53
C LEU A 44 0.22 -8.73 -7.80
N LEU A 45 0.99 -7.62 -7.78
CA LEU A 45 2.46 -7.67 -7.93
C LEU A 45 3.10 -8.48 -6.79
N GLY A 46 2.65 -8.29 -5.55
CA GLY A 46 3.09 -9.08 -4.41
C GLY A 46 2.81 -10.57 -4.57
N ARG A 47 1.64 -10.95 -5.11
CA ARG A 47 1.31 -12.35 -5.44
C ARG A 47 2.24 -12.92 -6.51
N LYS A 48 2.57 -12.14 -7.56
CA LYS A 48 3.52 -12.52 -8.60
C LYS A 48 4.91 -12.74 -8.00
N THR A 49 5.36 -11.84 -7.13
CA THR A 49 6.66 -11.99 -6.42
C THR A 49 6.67 -13.24 -5.55
N MET A 50 5.58 -13.52 -4.80
CA MET A 50 5.46 -14.79 -4.05
C MET A 50 5.54 -16.02 -4.94
N THR A 51 5.02 -15.95 -6.17
CA THR A 51 5.11 -17.07 -7.12
C THR A 51 6.53 -17.24 -7.63
N ASN A 52 7.23 -16.16 -7.92
CA ASN A 52 8.64 -16.21 -8.35
C ASN A 52 9.57 -16.79 -7.26
N LEU A 53 9.23 -16.60 -5.99
CA LEU A 53 9.97 -17.16 -4.85
C LEU A 53 9.58 -18.61 -4.51
N GLU A 54 8.62 -19.20 -5.20
CA GLU A 54 8.03 -20.48 -4.81
C GLU A 54 9.04 -21.61 -4.72
N SER A 55 9.99 -21.69 -5.65
CA SER A 55 11.07 -22.71 -5.64
C SER A 55 11.90 -22.61 -4.36
N ILE A 56 12.28 -21.41 -3.96
CA ILE A 56 13.06 -21.14 -2.75
C ILE A 56 12.22 -21.45 -1.50
N LEU A 57 10.96 -20.99 -1.47
CA LEU A 57 10.07 -21.23 -0.33
C LEU A 57 9.71 -22.71 -0.15
N LYS A 58 9.70 -23.50 -1.24
CA LYS A 58 9.50 -24.96 -1.22
C LYS A 58 10.76 -25.75 -0.83
N SER A 59 11.95 -25.15 -0.90
CA SER A 59 13.19 -25.84 -0.53
C SER A 59 13.14 -26.32 0.92
N ARG A 60 13.58 -27.57 1.16
CA ARG A 60 13.70 -28.15 2.51
C ARG A 60 14.95 -27.69 3.24
N ASN A 61 15.97 -27.26 2.49
CA ASN A 61 17.27 -26.85 3.03
C ASN A 61 17.23 -25.46 3.68
N ILE A 62 16.16 -24.68 3.46
CA ILE A 62 16.01 -23.35 4.01
C ILE A 62 15.07 -23.40 5.21
N ILE A 63 15.55 -22.94 6.36
CA ILE A 63 14.80 -22.91 7.61
C ILE A 63 13.67 -21.88 7.57
N LEU A 64 12.65 -22.10 8.37
CA LEU A 64 11.44 -21.25 8.38
C LEU A 64 11.73 -19.76 8.66
N PRO A 65 12.57 -19.39 9.64
CA PRO A 65 12.87 -17.98 9.89
C PRO A 65 13.46 -17.26 8.66
N THR A 66 14.35 -17.90 7.92
CA THR A 66 14.94 -17.34 6.69
C THR A 66 13.88 -17.13 5.62
N LYS A 67 12.94 -18.07 5.47
CA LYS A 67 11.82 -17.92 4.52
C LYS A 67 10.90 -16.77 4.90
N ILE A 68 10.62 -16.58 6.19
CA ILE A 68 9.85 -15.43 6.71
C ILE A 68 10.58 -14.12 6.36
N CYS A 69 11.89 -14.06 6.62
CA CYS A 69 12.72 -12.92 6.28
C CYS A 69 12.68 -12.60 4.78
N LEU A 70 12.78 -13.60 3.92
CA LEU A 70 12.68 -13.43 2.46
C LEU A 70 11.33 -12.84 2.03
N VAL A 71 10.22 -13.34 2.57
CA VAL A 71 8.89 -12.78 2.26
C VAL A 71 8.80 -11.33 2.71
N ARG A 72 9.28 -11.01 3.90
CA ARG A 72 9.30 -9.64 4.43
C ARG A 72 10.20 -8.71 3.63
N ALA A 73 11.35 -9.16 3.18
CA ALA A 73 12.33 -8.35 2.46
C ALA A 73 12.00 -8.19 0.97
N MET A 74 11.34 -9.15 0.34
CA MET A 74 11.13 -9.14 -1.11
C MET A 74 9.67 -8.93 -1.53
N VAL A 75 8.71 -9.42 -0.75
CA VAL A 75 7.28 -9.34 -1.12
C VAL A 75 6.64 -8.11 -0.52
N PHE A 76 6.85 -7.86 0.77
CA PHE A 76 6.20 -6.74 1.47
C PHE A 76 6.58 -5.38 0.90
N PRO A 77 7.86 -5.07 0.56
CA PRO A 77 8.21 -3.78 -0.04
C PRO A 77 7.51 -3.53 -1.39
N VAL A 78 7.29 -4.57 -2.19
CA VAL A 78 6.54 -4.45 -3.46
C VAL A 78 5.10 -4.03 -3.21
N VAL A 79 4.47 -4.58 -2.17
CA VAL A 79 3.09 -4.24 -1.79
C VAL A 79 3.00 -2.88 -1.13
N MET A 80 3.96 -2.53 -0.28
CA MET A 80 3.96 -1.29 0.50
C MET A 80 4.47 -0.07 -0.29
N TYR A 81 4.98 -0.25 -1.49
CA TYR A 81 5.54 0.84 -2.29
C TYR A 81 4.52 1.96 -2.52
N GLY A 82 4.84 3.17 -2.08
CA GLY A 82 3.98 4.35 -2.19
C GLY A 82 2.81 4.37 -1.20
N CYS A 83 2.79 3.44 -0.21
CA CYS A 83 1.67 3.35 0.74
C CYS A 83 1.55 4.57 1.66
N GLU A 84 2.59 5.36 1.81
CA GLU A 84 2.60 6.61 2.58
C GLU A 84 1.58 7.63 2.05
N SER A 85 1.38 7.67 0.73
CA SER A 85 0.43 8.58 0.09
C SER A 85 -1.02 8.05 0.05
N TRP A 86 -1.25 6.76 0.36
CA TRP A 86 -2.58 6.18 0.21
C TRP A 86 -3.56 6.64 1.29
N THR A 87 -4.74 7.09 0.87
CA THR A 87 -5.91 7.21 1.75
C THR A 87 -6.55 5.84 1.90
N ILE A 88 -6.36 5.20 3.06
CA ILE A 88 -6.87 3.83 3.29
C ILE A 88 -8.33 3.90 3.72
N LYS A 89 -9.22 3.40 2.87
CA LYS A 89 -10.64 3.20 3.21
C LYS A 89 -10.81 1.99 4.12
N ARG A 90 -11.86 1.93 4.93
CA ARG A 90 -12.13 0.82 5.89
C ARG A 90 -12.15 -0.59 5.29
N THR A 91 -12.35 -0.74 3.98
CA THR A 91 -12.37 -2.03 3.28
C THR A 91 -10.99 -2.54 2.88
N GLU A 92 -9.99 -1.67 2.78
CA GLU A 92 -8.65 -2.01 2.31
C GLU A 92 -7.83 -2.83 3.32
N PRO A 93 -7.89 -2.60 4.64
CA PRO A 93 -7.23 -3.44 5.63
C PRO A 93 -7.58 -4.92 5.48
N ARG A 94 -8.85 -5.25 5.22
CA ARG A 94 -9.29 -6.64 5.01
C ARG A 94 -8.60 -7.32 3.82
N ARG A 95 -8.31 -6.57 2.75
CA ARG A 95 -7.61 -7.09 1.57
C ARG A 95 -6.13 -7.32 1.85
N THR A 96 -5.52 -6.41 2.59
CA THR A 96 -4.11 -6.49 3.00
C THR A 96 -3.91 -7.67 3.95
N ASP A 97 -4.79 -7.85 4.94
CA ASP A 97 -4.77 -8.99 5.86
C ASP A 97 -4.99 -10.33 5.13
N ALA A 98 -5.94 -10.37 4.19
CA ALA A 98 -6.18 -11.56 3.39
C ALA A 98 -4.97 -11.91 2.52
N PHE A 99 -4.25 -10.93 1.99
CA PHE A 99 -3.01 -11.13 1.25
C PHE A 99 -1.91 -11.66 2.16
N GLU A 100 -1.70 -11.05 3.32
CA GLU A 100 -0.71 -11.47 4.30
C GLU A 100 -0.94 -12.92 4.72
N LEU A 101 -2.17 -13.27 5.09
CA LEU A 101 -2.55 -14.63 5.43
C LEU A 101 -2.31 -15.62 4.27
N CYS A 102 -2.57 -15.20 3.03
CA CYS A 102 -2.29 -16.02 1.85
C CYS A 102 -0.79 -16.31 1.73
N CYS A 103 0.09 -15.31 1.95
CA CYS A 103 1.53 -15.48 1.95
C CYS A 103 1.97 -16.50 3.01
N TRP A 104 1.48 -16.36 4.25
CA TRP A 104 1.85 -17.25 5.34
C TRP A 104 1.31 -18.65 5.19
N ARG A 105 0.07 -18.83 4.71
CA ARG A 105 -0.48 -20.15 4.39
C ARG A 105 0.37 -20.86 3.33
N ARG A 106 0.75 -20.13 2.28
CA ARG A 106 1.58 -20.67 1.21
C ARG A 106 2.97 -21.09 1.72
N LEU A 107 3.59 -20.25 2.55
CA LEU A 107 4.89 -20.53 3.17
C LEU A 107 4.83 -21.73 4.10
N LEU A 108 3.80 -21.86 4.94
CA LEU A 108 3.58 -22.98 5.86
C LEU A 108 2.99 -24.22 5.17
N ARG A 109 2.70 -24.14 3.86
CA ARG A 109 2.04 -25.20 3.08
C ARG A 109 0.70 -25.66 3.67
N VAL A 110 -0.07 -24.72 4.23
CA VAL A 110 -1.38 -24.98 4.77
C VAL A 110 -2.43 -24.72 3.70
N PRO A 111 -3.09 -25.76 3.13
CA PRO A 111 -4.12 -25.57 2.12
C PRO A 111 -5.34 -24.86 2.73
N TRP A 112 -6.11 -24.20 1.87
CA TRP A 112 -7.35 -23.50 2.30
C TRP A 112 -8.39 -24.47 2.89
N THR A 113 -8.37 -25.73 2.48
CA THR A 113 -9.25 -26.78 2.98
C THR A 113 -8.89 -27.22 4.40
N ALA A 114 -7.67 -26.92 4.87
CA ALA A 114 -7.28 -27.21 6.25
C ALA A 114 -8.02 -26.25 7.19
N ARG A 115 -8.76 -26.83 8.16
CA ARG A 115 -9.54 -26.06 9.18
C ARG A 115 -8.65 -25.38 10.23
N ARG A 116 -7.50 -24.81 9.82
CA ARG A 116 -6.64 -24.03 10.71
C ARG A 116 -7.10 -22.58 10.76
N SER A 117 -7.29 -22.06 11.98
CA SER A 117 -7.68 -20.66 12.18
C SER A 117 -6.55 -19.70 11.78
N ASN A 118 -6.91 -18.50 11.35
CA ASN A 118 -5.95 -17.45 11.00
C ASN A 118 -5.03 -17.11 12.19
N LYS A 119 -5.57 -17.09 13.42
CA LYS A 119 -4.78 -16.89 14.64
C LYS A 119 -3.70 -17.96 14.84
N SER A 120 -4.01 -19.23 14.52
CA SER A 120 -3.04 -20.34 14.62
C SER A 120 -1.91 -20.18 13.60
N ILE A 121 -2.19 -19.66 12.40
CA ILE A 121 -1.19 -19.40 11.37
C ILE A 121 -0.27 -18.26 11.78
N LEU A 122 -0.83 -17.13 12.19
CA LEU A 122 -0.06 -15.96 12.64
C LEU A 122 0.81 -16.28 13.86
N LYS A 123 0.29 -17.08 14.83
CA LYS A 123 1.07 -17.53 15.98
C LYS A 123 2.28 -18.38 15.57
N GLY A 124 2.15 -19.19 14.51
CA GLY A 124 3.27 -20.00 13.98
C GLY A 124 4.37 -19.18 13.29
N ILE A 125 4.07 -17.93 12.90
CA ILE A 125 5.02 -17.04 12.25
C ILE A 125 5.71 -16.10 13.25
N SER A 126 5.08 -15.83 14.42
CA SER A 126 5.63 -14.98 15.50
C SER A 126 6.10 -13.61 15.00
N LEU A 127 5.25 -12.91 14.26
CA LEU A 127 5.58 -11.59 13.70
C LEU A 127 5.46 -10.50 14.75
N GLU A 128 6.43 -9.60 14.77
CA GLU A 128 6.40 -8.37 15.57
C GLU A 128 5.33 -7.39 15.05
N TYR A 129 5.21 -7.27 13.74
CA TYR A 129 4.24 -6.40 13.07
C TYR A 129 3.57 -7.11 11.90
N SER A 130 2.26 -6.91 11.76
CA SER A 130 1.51 -7.27 10.54
C SER A 130 1.91 -6.38 9.37
N LEU A 131 1.53 -6.77 8.15
CA LEU A 131 1.74 -5.94 6.96
C LEU A 131 1.05 -4.57 7.11
N GLU A 132 -0.16 -4.53 7.66
CA GLU A 132 -0.87 -3.28 7.98
C GLU A 132 -0.09 -2.43 8.99
N GLY A 133 0.43 -3.05 10.05
CA GLY A 133 1.26 -2.36 11.05
C GLY A 133 2.53 -1.76 10.45
N LEU A 134 3.18 -2.45 9.50
CA LEU A 134 4.33 -1.93 8.78
C LEU A 134 3.96 -0.74 7.88
N MET A 135 2.84 -0.81 7.18
CA MET A 135 2.33 0.30 6.35
C MET A 135 2.02 1.53 7.22
N LEU A 136 1.38 1.34 8.38
CA LEU A 136 1.11 2.42 9.32
C LEU A 136 2.40 3.04 9.86
N LYS A 137 3.38 2.20 10.21
CA LYS A 137 4.71 2.67 10.66
C LYS A 137 5.37 3.56 9.59
N LEU A 138 5.38 3.14 8.32
CA LEU A 138 5.92 3.94 7.22
C LEU A 138 5.21 5.28 7.07
N LYS A 139 3.88 5.31 7.16
CA LYS A 139 3.09 6.55 7.12
C LYS A 139 3.46 7.51 8.24
N ILE A 140 3.55 6.99 9.47
CA ILE A 140 3.90 7.81 10.64
C ILE A 140 5.33 8.34 10.51
N GLN A 141 6.28 7.53 10.04
CA GLN A 141 7.65 7.95 9.80
C GLN A 141 7.72 9.06 8.73
N ASN A 142 7.02 8.88 7.60
CA ASN A 142 6.96 9.89 6.55
C ASN A 142 6.35 11.20 7.06
N PHE A 143 5.22 11.11 7.77
CA PHE A 143 4.59 12.26 8.42
C PHE A 143 5.54 12.95 9.41
N GLY A 144 6.27 12.20 10.23
CA GLY A 144 7.27 12.76 11.15
C GLY A 144 8.38 13.51 10.42
N HIS A 145 8.92 12.95 9.33
CA HIS A 145 9.92 13.63 8.51
C HIS A 145 9.37 14.89 7.85
N LEU A 146 8.12 14.85 7.38
CA LEU A 146 7.47 16.00 6.80
C LEU A 146 7.31 17.15 7.81
N MET A 147 6.90 16.83 9.04
CA MET A 147 6.70 17.81 10.10
C MET A 147 8.01 18.44 10.60
N GLN A 148 9.15 17.77 10.47
CA GLN A 148 10.46 18.29 10.82
C GLN A 148 10.99 19.32 9.81
N ARG A 149 10.50 19.31 8.56
CA ARG A 149 10.90 20.30 7.55
C ARG A 149 10.26 21.66 7.88
N THR A 150 11.08 22.71 7.87
CA THR A 150 10.61 24.08 8.18
C THR A 150 9.79 24.70 7.04
N ASP A 151 10.21 24.48 5.79
CA ASP A 151 9.67 25.12 4.60
C ASP A 151 9.21 24.08 3.57
N SER A 152 8.20 23.26 3.93
CA SER A 152 7.65 22.27 3.03
C SER A 152 6.23 22.68 2.63
N LEU A 153 6.00 22.77 1.31
CA LEU A 153 4.68 23.07 0.73
C LEU A 153 3.62 22.05 1.23
N GLU A 154 4.02 20.78 1.32
CA GLU A 154 3.15 19.71 1.79
C GLU A 154 2.72 19.92 3.24
N LYS A 155 3.62 20.38 4.11
CA LYS A 155 3.31 20.69 5.50
C LYS A 155 2.29 21.83 5.59
N THR A 156 2.50 22.92 4.84
CA THR A 156 1.60 24.06 4.79
C THR A 156 0.20 23.64 4.34
N LEU A 157 0.10 22.86 3.24
CA LEU A 157 -1.17 22.35 2.73
C LEU A 157 -1.89 21.44 3.75
N MET A 158 -1.16 20.60 4.47
CA MET A 158 -1.74 19.74 5.50
C MET A 158 -2.27 20.53 6.69
N LEU A 159 -1.52 21.54 7.17
CA LEU A 159 -1.92 22.37 8.29
C LEU A 159 -3.12 23.27 7.95
N GLU A 160 -3.13 23.91 6.80
CA GLU A 160 -4.25 24.73 6.33
C GLU A 160 -5.54 23.90 6.20
N LYS A 161 -5.45 22.66 5.73
CA LYS A 161 -6.61 21.77 5.64
C LYS A 161 -7.17 21.37 7.01
N ILE A 162 -6.34 21.33 8.04
CA ILE A 162 -6.74 21.06 9.43
C ILE A 162 -7.43 22.30 10.02
N GLU A 163 -6.88 23.49 9.81
CA GLU A 163 -7.47 24.76 10.29
C GLU A 163 -8.84 25.05 9.65
N GLY A 164 -9.00 24.80 8.36
CA GLY A 164 -10.27 24.96 7.65
C GLY A 164 -11.41 24.06 8.16
N ARG A 165 -11.12 22.98 8.86
CA ARG A 165 -12.12 22.09 9.48
C ARG A 165 -12.57 22.53 10.87
N GLY A 166 -11.79 23.37 11.56
CA GLY A 166 -12.09 23.84 12.93
C GLY A 166 -13.06 25.03 13.02
N ARG A 167 -13.49 25.63 11.89
CA ARG A 167 -14.37 26.81 11.86
C ARG A 167 -15.83 26.52 11.47
N ARG A 168 -16.33 25.33 11.67
CA ARG A 168 -17.78 25.04 11.63
C ARG A 168 -18.22 24.52 13.00
N GLY A 169 -18.29 25.45 13.93
CA GLY A 169 -19.12 25.37 15.11
C GLY A 169 -20.46 26.03 14.83
#